data_4981d12f64ebc6364c411d897da68672
#
_entry.id   4981d12f64ebc6364c411d897da68672
#
_cell.length_a   1.000
_cell.length_b   1.000
_cell.length_c   1.000
_cell.angle_alpha   90.00
_cell.angle_beta   90.00
_cell.angle_gamma   90.00
#
_symmetry.space_group_name_H-M   'P 1'
#
loop_
_entity.id
_entity.type
_entity.pdbx_description
1 polymer ?
#
loop_
_entity_poly.entity_id
_entity_poly.type
_entity_poly.pdbx_seq_one_letter_code
_entity_poly.pdbx_strand_id
1 'polypeptide(L)'
;MICVIAGICIPMARNMIRSYRLTAAASAVSGAIQGTRYQAIMVGCPYTVTFTQTSTTYQIATEPVSGSPPACATSFSNLGSAIPWGTAGDVTMSPSTTLQFSPSGMVTPTTGSLSFTLSNGLSTKTVNVSGVGNVQVASP
;
A
#
# COMPACT_ATOMS: atom_id res chain seq x y z
N MET A 1 9.68 -45.41 -7.43
CA MET A 1 8.43 -44.79 -6.95
C MET A 1 8.63 -43.49 -6.17
N ILE A 2 9.74 -43.30 -5.49
CA ILE A 2 9.99 -42.06 -4.67
C ILE A 2 10.19 -40.80 -5.51
N CYS A 3 10.74 -40.89 -6.73
CA CYS A 3 11.00 -39.71 -7.59
C CYS A 3 9.75 -39.07 -8.23
N VAL A 4 8.65 -39.81 -8.35
CA VAL A 4 7.41 -39.30 -8.97
C VAL A 4 6.65 -38.39 -8.04
N ILE A 5 6.71 -38.62 -6.73
CA ILE A 5 6.03 -37.83 -5.70
C ILE A 5 6.71 -36.46 -5.52
N ALA A 6 8.02 -36.41 -5.64
CA ALA A 6 8.78 -35.14 -5.56
C ALA A 6 8.47 -34.17 -6.69
N GLY A 7 8.17 -34.67 -7.90
CA GLY A 7 7.86 -33.82 -9.07
C GLY A 7 6.54 -33.08 -8.97
N ILE A 8 5.57 -33.57 -8.18
CA ILE A 8 4.23 -32.96 -8.06
C ILE A 8 4.18 -31.94 -6.89
N CYS A 9 5.00 -32.11 -5.87
CA CYS A 9 4.99 -31.22 -4.70
C CYS A 9 5.64 -29.84 -4.96
N ILE A 10 6.60 -29.76 -5.86
CA ILE A 10 7.37 -28.53 -6.11
C ILE A 10 6.51 -27.40 -6.72
N PRO A 11 5.68 -27.62 -7.77
CA PRO A 11 4.87 -26.56 -8.34
C PRO A 11 3.77 -26.08 -7.37
N MET A 12 3.24 -26.98 -6.54
CA MET A 12 2.20 -26.63 -5.58
C MET A 12 2.74 -25.74 -4.45
N ALA A 13 3.94 -26.00 -3.98
CA ALA A 13 4.62 -25.17 -2.98
C ALA A 13 4.95 -23.77 -3.49
N ARG A 14 5.36 -23.62 -4.75
CA ARG A 14 5.64 -22.32 -5.38
C ARG A 14 4.40 -21.46 -5.48
N ASN A 15 3.26 -22.01 -5.86
CA ASN A 15 2.00 -21.31 -5.94
C ASN A 15 1.51 -20.85 -4.56
N MET A 16 1.72 -21.66 -3.55
CA MET A 16 1.41 -21.34 -2.16
C MET A 16 2.23 -20.15 -1.64
N ILE A 17 3.53 -20.14 -1.91
CA ILE A 17 4.43 -19.04 -1.54
C ILE A 17 4.03 -17.74 -2.25
N ARG A 18 3.70 -17.79 -3.54
CA ARG A 18 3.24 -16.61 -4.30
C ARG A 18 1.94 -16.05 -3.75
N SER A 19 0.98 -16.91 -3.43
CA SER A 19 -0.28 -16.49 -2.81
C SER A 19 -0.05 -15.85 -1.43
N TYR A 20 0.84 -16.41 -0.62
CA TYR A 20 1.22 -15.86 0.67
C TYR A 20 1.86 -14.47 0.53
N ARG A 21 2.77 -14.28 -0.43
CA ARG A 21 3.41 -12.99 -0.71
C ARG A 21 2.41 -11.93 -1.15
N LEU A 22 1.43 -12.29 -1.97
CA LEU A 22 0.36 -11.40 -2.38
C LEU A 22 -0.49 -10.96 -1.18
N THR A 23 -0.84 -11.88 -0.30
CA THR A 23 -1.60 -11.58 0.92
C THR A 23 -0.79 -10.71 1.87
N ALA A 24 0.49 -10.98 2.04
CA ALA A 24 1.40 -10.16 2.84
C ALA A 24 1.54 -8.73 2.28
N ALA A 25 1.67 -8.59 0.96
CA ALA A 25 1.72 -7.30 0.29
C ALA A 25 0.43 -6.50 0.50
N ALA A 26 -0.73 -7.13 0.35
CA ALA A 26 -2.03 -6.49 0.60
C ALA A 26 -2.17 -6.03 2.06
N SER A 27 -1.72 -6.83 3.01
CA SER A 27 -1.71 -6.45 4.43
C SER A 27 -0.77 -5.29 4.73
N ALA A 28 0.42 -5.28 4.12
CA ALA A 28 1.39 -4.20 4.27
C ALA A 28 0.85 -2.87 3.71
N VAL A 29 0.24 -2.91 2.54
CA VAL A 29 -0.39 -1.73 1.91
C VAL A 29 -1.55 -1.22 2.76
N SER A 30 -2.42 -2.10 3.22
CA SER A 30 -3.52 -1.74 4.11
C SER A 30 -3.03 -1.13 5.42
N GLY A 31 -2.00 -1.70 6.02
CA GLY A 31 -1.36 -1.18 7.24
C GLY A 31 -0.73 0.19 7.03
N ALA A 32 -0.08 0.41 5.90
CA ALA A 32 0.50 1.71 5.55
C ALA A 32 -0.56 2.81 5.40
N ILE A 33 -1.68 2.50 4.76
CA ILE A 33 -2.81 3.43 4.60
C ILE A 33 -3.41 3.79 5.95
N GLN A 34 -3.70 2.80 6.79
CA GLN A 34 -4.28 3.03 8.12
C GLN A 34 -3.32 3.75 9.05
N GLY A 35 -2.02 3.41 9.01
CA GLY A 35 -0.98 4.08 9.78
C GLY A 35 -0.83 5.55 9.41
N THR A 36 -0.82 5.87 8.12
CA THR A 36 -0.75 7.26 7.63
C THR A 36 -1.99 8.05 8.03
N ARG A 37 -3.18 7.45 7.91
CA ARG A 37 -4.43 8.06 8.37
C ARG A 37 -4.38 8.37 9.87
N TYR A 38 -3.98 7.39 10.67
CA TYR A 38 -3.86 7.56 12.11
C TYR A 38 -2.89 8.69 12.47
N GLN A 39 -1.75 8.75 11.78
CA GLN A 39 -0.76 9.81 11.98
C GLN A 39 -1.31 11.19 11.64
N ALA A 40 -2.05 11.32 10.53
CA ALA A 40 -2.70 12.58 10.13
C ALA A 40 -3.69 13.07 11.20
N ILE A 41 -4.49 12.16 11.76
CA ILE A 41 -5.46 12.48 12.82
C ILE A 41 -4.76 12.86 14.12
N MET A 42 -3.74 12.10 14.55
CA MET A 42 -3.04 12.31 15.82
C MET A 42 -2.23 13.60 15.83
N VAL A 43 -1.57 13.92 14.74
CA VAL A 43 -0.75 15.13 14.62
C VAL A 43 -1.61 16.34 14.24
N GLY A 44 -2.77 16.12 13.63
CA GLY A 44 -3.66 17.19 13.14
C GLY A 44 -3.14 17.87 11.88
N CYS A 45 -2.29 17.18 11.10
CA CYS A 45 -1.69 17.68 9.88
C CYS A 45 -1.94 16.73 8.71
N PRO A 46 -2.02 17.23 7.47
CA PRO A 46 -2.18 16.34 6.34
C PRO A 46 -0.89 15.58 6.01
N TYR A 47 -1.06 14.33 5.64
CA TYR A 47 0.01 13.44 5.20
C TYR A 47 -0.35 12.79 3.88
N THR A 48 0.66 12.43 3.12
CA THR A 48 0.51 11.65 1.88
C THR A 48 1.22 10.32 2.01
N VAL A 49 0.67 9.28 1.39
CA VAL A 49 1.36 8.03 1.16
C VAL A 49 1.40 7.76 -0.34
N THR A 50 2.60 7.54 -0.86
CA THR A 50 2.83 7.23 -2.27
C THR A 50 3.29 5.79 -2.40
N PHE A 51 2.56 5.00 -3.17
CA PHE A 51 2.93 3.65 -3.52
C PHE A 51 3.58 3.63 -4.90
N THR A 52 4.82 3.14 -4.96
CA THR A 52 5.58 3.07 -6.20
C THR A 52 5.57 1.66 -6.74
N GLN A 53 5.03 1.49 -7.94
CA GLN A 53 4.90 0.20 -8.60
C GLN A 53 6.25 -0.46 -8.90
N THR A 54 7.19 0.31 -9.43
CA THR A 54 8.49 -0.20 -9.91
C THR A 54 9.41 -0.67 -8.79
N SER A 55 9.40 0.01 -7.65
CA SER A 55 10.28 -0.32 -6.51
C SER A 55 9.61 -1.16 -5.44
N THR A 56 8.29 -1.41 -5.54
CA THR A 56 7.50 -2.11 -4.52
C THR A 56 7.65 -1.51 -3.13
N THR A 57 7.77 -0.19 -3.07
CA THR A 57 7.93 0.58 -1.84
C THR A 57 6.81 1.59 -1.68
N TYR A 58 6.58 2.02 -0.44
CA TYR A 58 5.76 3.19 -0.16
C TYR A 58 6.57 4.23 0.61
N GLN A 59 6.21 5.47 0.42
CA GLN A 59 6.81 6.62 1.08
C GLN A 59 5.72 7.47 1.71
N ILE A 60 5.88 7.78 3.00
CA ILE A 60 5.02 8.73 3.70
C ILE A 60 5.68 10.10 3.68
N ALA A 61 4.92 11.13 3.41
CA ALA A 61 5.41 12.50 3.37
C ALA A 61 4.42 13.45 4.05
N THR A 62 4.96 14.56 4.53
CA THR A 62 4.15 15.69 5.00
C THR A 62 3.64 16.49 3.82
N GLU A 63 2.39 16.94 3.89
CA GLU A 63 1.83 17.84 2.89
C GLU A 63 1.91 19.28 3.39
N PRO A 64 2.38 20.21 2.56
CA PRO A 64 2.44 21.62 2.96
C PRO A 64 1.04 22.21 3.11
N VAL A 65 0.81 22.93 4.19
CA VAL A 65 -0.46 23.60 4.44
C VAL A 65 -0.23 25.11 4.59
N SER A 66 -0.80 25.86 3.67
CA SER A 66 -0.76 27.34 3.72
C SER A 66 -1.70 27.85 4.82
N GLY A 67 -1.18 28.68 5.72
CA GLY A 67 -1.97 29.28 6.79
C GLY A 67 -2.28 28.36 7.96
N SER A 68 -1.57 27.27 8.09
CA SER A 68 -1.76 26.27 9.16
C SER A 68 -1.16 26.70 10.50
N PRO A 69 -1.64 26.15 11.62
CA PRO A 69 -0.98 26.34 12.89
C PRO A 69 0.50 25.89 12.82
N PRO A 70 1.38 26.45 13.65
CA PRO A 70 2.84 26.24 13.54
C PRO A 70 3.30 24.79 13.71
N ALA A 71 2.39 23.87 13.97
CA ALA A 71 2.68 22.46 14.12
C ALA A 71 2.76 21.65 12.82
N CYS A 72 2.24 22.18 11.70
CA CYS A 72 2.25 21.47 10.42
C CYS A 72 3.40 21.93 9.52
N ALA A 73 3.86 21.04 8.65
CA ALA A 73 4.94 21.33 7.73
C ALA A 73 4.53 22.40 6.72
N THR A 74 5.44 23.33 6.44
CA THR A 74 5.28 24.36 5.41
C THR A 74 5.80 23.92 4.06
N SER A 75 6.48 22.79 4.00
CA SER A 75 7.04 22.20 2.78
C SER A 75 6.81 20.68 2.75
N PHE A 76 6.78 20.14 1.55
CA PHE A 76 6.75 18.72 1.34
C PHE A 76 8.05 18.07 1.84
N SER A 77 7.95 17.09 2.70
CA SER A 77 9.09 16.38 3.25
C SER A 77 8.77 14.91 3.48
N ASN A 78 9.63 14.04 3.00
CA ASN A 78 9.51 12.61 3.24
C ASN A 78 9.82 12.27 4.70
N LEU A 79 8.99 11.43 5.29
CA LEU A 79 9.18 10.89 6.63
C LEU A 79 9.97 9.57 6.54
N GLY A 80 11.27 9.68 6.71
CA GLY A 80 12.15 8.52 6.70
C GLY A 80 12.41 7.95 5.31
N SER A 81 12.92 6.73 5.26
CA SER A 81 13.22 6.01 4.04
C SER A 81 11.97 5.33 3.47
N ALA A 82 11.98 5.05 2.16
CA ALA A 82 10.93 4.26 1.53
C ALA A 82 10.88 2.85 2.14
N ILE A 83 9.68 2.38 2.42
CA ILE A 83 9.45 1.09 3.10
C ILE A 83 8.92 0.09 2.07
N PRO A 84 9.48 -1.13 1.99
CA PRO A 84 8.97 -2.13 1.06
C PRO A 84 7.58 -2.63 1.52
N TRP A 85 6.64 -2.70 0.57
CA TRP A 85 5.33 -3.32 0.78
C TRP A 85 5.24 -4.72 0.16
N GLY A 86 6.23 -5.11 -0.63
CA GLY A 86 6.29 -6.42 -1.27
C GLY A 86 7.69 -6.75 -1.75
N THR A 87 7.83 -7.93 -2.35
CA THR A 87 9.07 -8.35 -2.99
C THR A 87 9.08 -7.88 -4.44
N ALA A 88 10.11 -7.15 -4.84
CA ALA A 88 10.26 -6.65 -6.20
C ALA A 88 10.21 -7.80 -7.22
N GLY A 89 9.40 -7.63 -8.26
CA GLY A 89 9.19 -8.63 -9.30
C GLY A 89 8.18 -9.73 -8.98
N ASP A 90 7.77 -9.90 -7.73
CA ASP A 90 6.79 -10.94 -7.37
C ASP A 90 5.35 -10.40 -7.32
N VAL A 91 5.18 -9.17 -6.89
CA VAL A 91 3.87 -8.52 -6.79
C VAL A 91 3.93 -7.18 -7.49
N THR A 92 2.95 -6.91 -8.32
CA THR A 92 2.77 -5.64 -9.03
C THR A 92 1.53 -4.93 -8.53
N MET A 93 1.54 -3.60 -8.60
CA MET A 93 0.41 -2.75 -8.27
C MET A 93 -0.03 -1.98 -9.51
N SER A 94 -1.33 -1.83 -9.71
CA SER A 94 -1.87 -1.04 -10.81
C SER A 94 -3.20 -0.37 -10.40
N PRO A 95 -3.33 0.92 -10.62
CA PRO A 95 -2.29 1.91 -10.96
C PRO A 95 -1.38 2.26 -9.76
N SER A 96 -0.26 2.92 -10.01
CA SER A 96 0.51 3.61 -8.94
C SER A 96 -0.36 4.68 -8.32
N THR A 97 -0.38 4.76 -7.01
CA THR A 97 -1.35 5.58 -6.29
C THR A 97 -0.70 6.42 -5.21
N THR A 98 -1.09 7.68 -5.15
CA THR A 98 -0.77 8.59 -4.05
C THR A 98 -2.06 9.00 -3.36
N LEU A 99 -2.15 8.74 -2.08
CA LEU A 99 -3.30 9.08 -1.24
C LEU A 99 -2.92 10.18 -0.26
N GLN A 100 -3.75 11.21 -0.19
CA GLN A 100 -3.62 12.29 0.79
C GLN A 100 -4.66 12.11 1.89
N PHE A 101 -4.21 12.22 3.12
CA PHE A 101 -5.02 12.13 4.34
C PHE A 101 -5.13 13.50 4.97
N SER A 102 -6.36 13.95 5.18
CA SER A 102 -6.64 15.16 5.94
C SER A 102 -6.59 14.90 7.46
N PRO A 103 -6.43 15.95 8.28
CA PRO A 103 -6.50 15.83 9.74
C PRO A 103 -7.83 15.24 10.25
N SER A 104 -8.90 15.34 9.48
CA SER A 104 -10.20 14.73 9.78
C SER A 104 -10.27 13.23 9.47
N GLY A 105 -9.23 12.66 8.86
CA GLY A 105 -9.18 11.25 8.45
C GLY A 105 -9.79 10.95 7.09
N MET A 106 -10.21 11.97 6.34
CA MET A 106 -10.69 11.81 4.97
C MET A 106 -9.52 11.55 4.02
N VAL A 107 -9.79 10.77 2.98
CA VAL A 107 -8.81 10.37 1.97
C VAL A 107 -9.21 10.92 0.61
N THR A 108 -8.24 11.51 -0.07
CA THR A 108 -8.38 11.94 -1.45
C THR A 108 -7.22 11.39 -2.28
N PRO A 109 -7.46 10.81 -3.47
CA PRO A 109 -6.39 10.41 -4.34
C PRO A 109 -5.79 11.65 -5.01
N THR A 110 -4.50 11.85 -4.87
CA THR A 110 -3.77 12.90 -5.58
C THR A 110 -3.31 12.38 -6.94
N THR A 111 -2.98 11.10 -6.99
CA THR A 111 -2.63 10.39 -8.22
C THR A 111 -3.22 8.98 -8.15
N GLY A 112 -3.65 8.46 -9.27
CA GLY A 112 -4.26 7.13 -9.33
C GLY A 112 -5.71 7.11 -8.89
N SER A 113 -6.09 6.11 -8.12
CA SER A 113 -7.47 5.84 -7.72
C SER A 113 -7.54 5.36 -6.28
N LEU A 114 -8.71 5.50 -5.66
CA LEU A 114 -9.02 4.88 -4.36
C LEU A 114 -9.16 3.35 -4.45
N SER A 115 -9.24 2.81 -5.66
CA SER A 115 -9.27 1.38 -5.91
C SER A 115 -8.08 1.00 -6.78
N PHE A 116 -7.26 0.08 -6.31
CA PHE A 116 -6.10 -0.42 -7.04
C PHE A 116 -5.91 -1.91 -6.81
N THR A 117 -5.25 -2.57 -7.75
CA THR A 117 -5.06 -4.01 -7.73
C THR A 117 -3.61 -4.37 -7.45
N LEU A 118 -3.43 -5.42 -6.66
CA LEU A 118 -2.16 -6.12 -6.46
C LEU A 118 -2.24 -7.46 -7.18
N SER A 119 -1.23 -7.78 -7.97
CA SER A 119 -1.18 -9.03 -8.75
C SER A 119 0.18 -9.69 -8.62
N ASN A 120 0.17 -11.01 -8.55
CA ASN A 120 1.38 -11.84 -8.63
C ASN A 120 1.47 -12.63 -9.94
N GLY A 121 0.65 -12.29 -10.94
CA GLY A 121 0.57 -12.99 -12.22
C GLY A 121 -0.32 -14.23 -12.21
N LEU A 122 -0.68 -14.77 -11.05
CA LEU A 122 -1.57 -15.92 -10.89
C LEU A 122 -2.91 -15.54 -10.28
N SER A 123 -2.90 -14.60 -9.36
CA SER A 123 -4.08 -14.09 -8.68
C SER A 123 -3.96 -12.60 -8.44
N THR A 124 -5.09 -11.96 -8.19
CA THR A 124 -5.19 -10.53 -7.92
C THR A 124 -5.93 -10.29 -6.62
N LYS A 125 -5.58 -9.20 -5.95
CA LYS A 125 -6.37 -8.65 -4.84
C LYS A 125 -6.64 -7.18 -5.12
N THR A 126 -7.87 -6.77 -4.89
CA THR A 126 -8.25 -5.36 -5.04
C THR A 126 -8.29 -4.71 -3.68
N VAL A 127 -7.58 -3.61 -3.55
CA VAL A 127 -7.59 -2.75 -2.36
C VAL A 127 -8.51 -1.57 -2.65
N ASN A 128 -9.59 -1.46 -1.91
CA ASN A 128 -10.53 -0.36 -2.01
C ASN A 128 -10.40 0.51 -0.76
N VAL A 129 -10.20 1.80 -0.96
CA VAL A 129 -10.12 2.79 0.11
C VAL A 129 -11.34 3.69 -0.01
N SER A 130 -12.15 3.77 1.04
CA SER A 130 -13.26 4.71 1.05
C SER A 130 -12.78 6.13 1.34
N GLY A 131 -13.55 7.15 0.95
CA GLY A 131 -13.24 8.54 1.26
C GLY A 131 -13.12 8.86 2.75
N VAL A 132 -13.68 8.03 3.62
CA VAL A 132 -13.54 8.12 5.08
C VAL A 132 -12.34 7.31 5.62
N GLY A 133 -11.53 6.74 4.75
CA GLY A 133 -10.29 6.04 5.11
C GLY A 133 -10.43 4.58 5.52
N ASN A 134 -11.59 3.95 5.28
CA ASN A 134 -11.72 2.50 5.46
C ASN A 134 -11.05 1.76 4.31
N VAL A 135 -10.29 0.73 4.64
CA VAL A 135 -9.60 -0.11 3.67
C VAL A 135 -10.26 -1.47 3.63
N GLN A 136 -10.61 -1.92 2.45
CA GLN A 136 -11.14 -3.25 2.19
C GLN A 136 -10.27 -3.95 1.16
N VAL A 137 -9.89 -5.19 1.45
CA VAL A 137 -9.14 -6.04 0.51
C VAL A 137 -10.10 -7.13 0.04
N ALA A 138 -10.37 -7.12 -1.27
CA ALA A 138 -11.22 -8.11 -1.92
C ALA A 138 -10.37 -9.08 -2.74
N SER A 139 -10.71 -10.35 -2.67
CA SER A 139 -10.23 -11.36 -3.61
C SER A 139 -11.26 -11.53 -4.72
N PRO A 140 -10.84 -11.84 -5.93
CA PRO A 140 -11.76 -12.09 -7.02
C PRO A 140 -12.61 -13.33 -6.79
#